data_cf6eafe803910be5ba6908532c7838c1
#
_entry.id   cf6eafe803910be5ba6908532c7838c1
#
_cell.length_a   1.000
_cell.length_b   1.000
_cell.length_c   1.000
_cell.angle_alpha   90.00
_cell.angle_beta   90.00
_cell.angle_gamma   90.00
#
_symmetry.space_group_name_H-M   'P 1'
#
loop_
_entity.id
_entity.type
_entity.pdbx_description
1 polymer ?
#
loop_
_entity_poly.entity_id
_entity_poly.type
_entity_poly.pdbx_seq_one_letter_code
_entity_poly.pdbx_strand_id
1 'polypeptide(L)'
;VFWGMEIRFDENWNDYLVFGVTEKFLRSHPEIINMTAGEFSALSRQEGLLFYQAHPFRNGMTVTDPKLLDGIESYNGHLNHDSRNDIAMMWAEKHHLLQSSGSDYHDPGREARGGILVPERIRTQEELLKVLRSQPLLIRK
;
A
#
# COMPACT_ATOMS: atom_id res chain seq x y z
N VAL A 1 -2.36 -12.40 -11.82
CA VAL A 1 -2.64 -11.00 -11.45
C VAL A 1 -3.63 -11.04 -10.31
N PHE A 2 -3.39 -10.22 -9.28
CA PHE A 2 -4.28 -10.03 -8.14
C PHE A 2 -4.87 -8.63 -8.18
N TRP A 3 -6.07 -8.50 -7.64
CA TRP A 3 -6.71 -7.20 -7.49
C TRP A 3 -6.04 -6.41 -6.36
N GLY A 4 -5.80 -5.15 -6.61
CA GLY A 4 -5.39 -4.14 -5.65
C GLY A 4 -6.05 -2.82 -6.00
N MET A 5 -6.02 -1.89 -5.08
CA MET A 5 -6.58 -0.56 -5.29
C MET A 5 -5.59 0.48 -4.76
N GLU A 6 -5.41 1.54 -5.50
CA GLU A 6 -4.87 2.80 -4.98
C GLU A 6 -6.02 3.80 -4.88
N ILE A 7 -6.17 4.44 -3.73
CA ILE A 7 -7.26 5.37 -3.45
C ILE A 7 -6.73 6.64 -2.78
N ARG A 8 -7.32 7.77 -3.13
CA ARG A 8 -7.12 9.07 -2.48
C ARG A 8 -8.45 9.54 -1.91
N PHE A 9 -8.44 9.96 -0.65
CA PHE A 9 -9.59 10.57 0.01
C PHE A 9 -9.53 12.09 -0.12
N ASP A 10 -10.68 12.75 -0.06
CA ASP A 10 -10.77 14.21 -0.25
C ASP A 10 -10.11 15.03 0.88
N GLU A 11 -9.75 14.40 2.00
CA GLU A 11 -9.20 15.09 3.18
C GLU A 11 -7.75 15.60 2.99
N ASN A 12 -6.96 14.98 2.08
CA ASN A 12 -5.58 15.38 1.79
C ASN A 12 -5.07 14.77 0.47
N TRP A 13 -3.79 14.99 0.16
CA TRP A 13 -3.14 14.48 -1.06
C TRP A 13 -2.56 13.06 -0.93
N ASN A 14 -2.79 12.39 0.19
CA ASN A 14 -2.23 11.07 0.42
C ASN A 14 -2.90 10.01 -0.47
N ASP A 15 -2.07 9.14 -1.01
CA ASP A 15 -2.50 7.94 -1.71
C ASP A 15 -2.36 6.73 -0.78
N TYR A 16 -3.26 5.79 -0.95
CA TYR A 16 -3.30 4.58 -0.13
C TYR A 16 -3.43 3.34 -1.00
N LEU A 17 -2.66 2.32 -0.66
CA LEU A 17 -2.72 1.00 -1.29
C LEU A 17 -3.60 0.07 -0.47
N VAL A 18 -4.52 -0.62 -1.11
CA VAL A 18 -5.40 -1.59 -0.48
C VAL A 18 -5.22 -2.95 -1.12
N PHE A 19 -4.83 -3.94 -0.33
CA PHE A 19 -4.66 -5.31 -0.76
C PHE A 19 -5.81 -6.18 -0.25
N GLY A 20 -6.19 -7.19 -1.04
CA GLY A 20 -7.31 -8.06 -0.72
C GLY A 20 -8.65 -7.62 -1.30
N VAL A 21 -8.66 -6.53 -2.05
CA VAL A 21 -9.86 -6.00 -2.71
C VAL A 21 -10.41 -7.01 -3.70
N THR A 22 -11.75 -7.11 -3.76
CA THR A 22 -12.47 -7.91 -4.75
C THR A 22 -13.49 -7.07 -5.48
N GLU A 23 -13.93 -7.51 -6.65
CA GLU A 23 -15.03 -6.86 -7.38
C GLU A 23 -16.30 -6.77 -6.52
N LYS A 24 -16.59 -7.83 -5.74
CA LYS A 24 -17.72 -7.85 -4.83
C LYS A 24 -17.61 -6.73 -3.78
N PHE A 25 -16.44 -6.58 -3.18
CA PHE A 25 -16.18 -5.50 -2.20
C PHE A 25 -16.46 -4.13 -2.82
N LEU A 26 -15.89 -3.83 -3.98
CA LEU A 26 -16.07 -2.54 -4.65
C LEU A 26 -17.53 -2.25 -5.00
N ARG A 27 -18.27 -3.26 -5.47
CA ARG A 27 -19.69 -3.12 -5.76
C ARG A 27 -20.55 -2.90 -4.52
N SER A 28 -20.16 -3.46 -3.39
CA SER A 28 -20.90 -3.33 -2.13
C SER A 28 -20.61 -2.02 -1.39
N HIS A 29 -19.53 -1.31 -1.74
CA HIS A 29 -19.07 -0.09 -1.05
C HIS A 29 -18.77 1.04 -2.04
N PRO A 30 -19.76 1.51 -2.83
CA PRO A 30 -19.55 2.60 -3.78
C PRO A 30 -19.18 3.94 -3.10
N GLU A 31 -19.47 4.06 -1.80
CA GLU A 31 -19.23 5.24 -0.99
C GLU A 31 -17.76 5.45 -0.55
N ILE A 32 -16.90 4.45 -0.75
CA ILE A 32 -15.51 4.48 -0.22
C ILE A 32 -14.72 5.71 -0.64
N ILE A 33 -14.99 6.26 -1.83
CA ILE A 33 -14.32 7.45 -2.33
C ILE A 33 -14.63 8.71 -1.49
N ASN A 34 -15.76 8.72 -0.77
CA ASN A 34 -16.18 9.83 0.08
C ASN A 34 -15.81 9.64 1.56
N MET A 35 -15.12 8.54 1.88
CA MET A 35 -14.67 8.27 3.25
C MET A 35 -13.42 9.07 3.59
N THR A 36 -13.17 9.23 4.89
CA THR A 36 -11.87 9.60 5.43
C THR A 36 -10.97 8.37 5.55
N ALA A 37 -9.65 8.56 5.68
CA ALA A 37 -8.73 7.47 5.94
C ALA A 37 -9.07 6.72 7.24
N GLY A 38 -9.58 7.43 8.26
CA GLY A 38 -10.03 6.83 9.52
C GLY A 38 -11.25 5.90 9.34
N GLU A 39 -12.27 6.34 8.62
CA GLU A 39 -13.44 5.53 8.30
C GLU A 39 -13.08 4.32 7.45
N PHE A 40 -12.26 4.53 6.43
CA PHE A 40 -11.80 3.41 5.61
C PHE A 40 -10.92 2.43 6.37
N SER A 41 -10.08 2.89 7.31
CA SER A 41 -9.30 2.02 8.19
C SER A 41 -10.21 1.07 9.00
N ALA A 42 -11.32 1.56 9.53
CA ALA A 42 -12.27 0.73 10.24
C ALA A 42 -12.93 -0.32 9.31
N LEU A 43 -13.36 0.11 8.13
CA LEU A 43 -13.94 -0.78 7.11
C LEU A 43 -12.92 -1.84 6.65
N SER A 44 -11.68 -1.45 6.35
CA SER A 44 -10.65 -2.38 5.87
C SER A 44 -10.36 -3.50 6.88
N ARG A 45 -10.35 -3.17 8.18
CA ARG A 45 -10.19 -4.17 9.25
C ARG A 45 -11.38 -5.12 9.34
N GLN A 46 -12.60 -4.60 9.22
CA GLN A 46 -13.82 -5.40 9.22
C GLN A 46 -13.84 -6.39 8.05
N GLU A 47 -13.39 -5.96 6.87
CA GLU A 47 -13.37 -6.76 5.63
C GLU A 47 -12.09 -7.61 5.47
N GLY A 48 -11.16 -7.54 6.43
CA GLY A 48 -9.92 -8.31 6.41
C GLY A 48 -8.90 -7.89 5.35
N LEU A 49 -9.03 -6.65 4.84
CA LEU A 49 -8.10 -6.04 3.89
C LEU A 49 -6.81 -5.60 4.57
N LEU A 50 -5.80 -5.26 3.78
CA LEU A 50 -4.61 -4.56 4.25
C LEU A 50 -4.59 -3.15 3.69
N PHE A 51 -4.41 -2.17 4.56
CA PHE A 51 -4.46 -0.75 4.27
C PHE A 51 -3.11 -0.09 4.53
N TYR A 52 -2.46 0.39 3.47
CA TYR A 52 -1.12 0.96 3.51
C TYR A 52 -1.15 2.39 2.98
N GLN A 53 -0.30 3.27 3.51
CA GLN A 53 -0.04 4.55 2.85
C GLN A 53 1.03 4.35 1.76
N ALA A 54 0.75 4.82 0.54
CA ALA A 54 1.69 4.87 -0.56
C ALA A 54 2.70 6.00 -0.36
N HIS A 55 3.97 5.77 -0.74
CA HIS A 55 5.04 6.80 -0.78
C HIS A 55 4.90 7.94 0.24
N PRO A 56 4.81 7.65 1.56
CA PRO A 56 4.32 8.59 2.59
C PRO A 56 5.19 9.83 2.79
N PHE A 57 6.43 9.82 2.35
CA PHE A 57 7.38 10.92 2.49
C PHE A 57 7.69 11.67 1.19
N ARG A 58 6.96 11.37 0.12
CA ARG A 58 7.02 12.15 -1.13
C ARG A 58 6.54 13.59 -0.88
N ASN A 59 7.09 14.55 -1.63
CA ASN A 59 6.66 15.94 -1.53
C ASN A 59 5.15 16.07 -1.74
N GLY A 60 4.50 16.85 -0.88
CA GLY A 60 3.05 17.05 -0.90
C GLY A 60 2.24 16.04 -0.08
N MET A 61 2.87 14.95 0.38
CA MET A 61 2.22 13.99 1.28
C MET A 61 2.31 14.43 2.73
N THR A 62 1.32 14.02 3.53
CA THR A 62 1.32 14.10 4.99
C THR A 62 1.33 12.70 5.56
N VAL A 63 2.13 12.45 6.59
CA VAL A 63 2.22 11.11 7.18
C VAL A 63 0.95 10.82 7.98
N THR A 64 0.25 9.76 7.62
CA THR A 64 -0.96 9.30 8.30
C THR A 64 -0.63 8.70 9.67
N ASP A 65 -1.52 8.85 10.65
CA ASP A 65 -1.36 8.21 11.97
C ASP A 65 -1.14 6.70 11.79
N PRO A 66 0.00 6.15 12.25
CA PRO A 66 0.31 4.73 12.14
C PRO A 66 -0.78 3.79 12.66
N LYS A 67 -1.59 4.24 13.63
CA LYS A 67 -2.69 3.44 14.19
C LYS A 67 -3.82 3.15 13.20
N LEU A 68 -3.92 3.93 12.14
CA LEU A 68 -4.92 3.75 11.09
C LEU A 68 -4.47 2.76 10.02
N LEU A 69 -3.17 2.44 9.96
CA LEU A 69 -2.56 1.68 8.88
C LEU A 69 -2.14 0.29 9.34
N ASP A 70 -2.19 -0.67 8.44
CA ASP A 70 -1.49 -1.95 8.60
C ASP A 70 -0.02 -1.81 8.20
N GLY A 71 0.28 -0.96 7.22
CA GLY A 71 1.63 -0.77 6.70
C GLY A 71 1.82 0.49 5.89
N ILE A 72 3.00 0.61 5.31
CA ILE A 72 3.34 1.67 4.33
C ILE A 72 4.13 1.09 3.17
N GLU A 73 4.10 1.78 2.04
CA GLU A 73 5.05 1.56 0.97
C GLU A 73 6.38 2.20 1.38
N SER A 74 7.28 1.38 1.93
CA SER A 74 8.59 1.84 2.41
C SER A 74 9.63 1.98 1.31
N TYR A 75 9.36 1.38 0.14
CA TYR A 75 10.15 1.59 -1.07
C TYR A 75 9.23 1.80 -2.27
N ASN A 76 9.34 2.97 -2.88
CA ASN A 76 8.70 3.31 -4.14
C ASN A 76 9.78 3.49 -5.21
N GLY A 77 9.67 2.75 -6.29
CA GLY A 77 10.66 2.69 -7.37
C GLY A 77 10.42 3.70 -8.50
N HIS A 78 9.51 4.67 -8.35
CA HIS A 78 9.23 5.65 -9.39
C HIS A 78 10.46 6.51 -9.72
N LEU A 79 10.82 6.57 -11.01
CA LEU A 79 12.09 7.18 -11.44
C LEU A 79 12.12 8.71 -11.37
N ASN A 80 10.96 9.35 -11.40
CA ASN A 80 10.86 10.81 -11.49
C ASN A 80 10.49 11.48 -10.15
N HIS A 81 10.34 10.69 -9.08
CA HIS A 81 9.97 11.19 -7.76
C HIS A 81 10.95 10.73 -6.68
N ASP A 82 11.36 11.68 -5.85
CA ASP A 82 12.05 11.35 -4.60
C ASP A 82 10.99 10.96 -3.54
N SER A 83 10.88 9.67 -3.29
CA SER A 83 9.94 9.12 -2.30
C SER A 83 10.55 8.99 -0.90
N ARG A 84 11.81 9.41 -0.71
CA ARG A 84 12.54 9.34 0.57
C ARG A 84 12.40 7.98 1.24
N ASN A 85 12.71 6.94 0.48
CA ASN A 85 12.53 5.54 0.87
C ASN A 85 13.27 5.17 2.16
N ASP A 86 14.42 5.78 2.43
CA ASP A 86 15.20 5.63 3.67
C ASP A 86 14.40 6.11 4.89
N ILE A 87 13.76 7.27 4.80
CA ILE A 87 12.91 7.80 5.86
C ILE A 87 11.67 6.91 6.05
N ALA A 88 11.06 6.46 4.96
CA ALA A 88 9.89 5.58 5.02
C ALA A 88 10.22 4.25 5.73
N MET A 89 11.38 3.65 5.42
CA MET A 89 11.83 2.43 6.11
C MET A 89 12.03 2.65 7.61
N MET A 90 12.75 3.70 7.99
CA MET A 90 12.98 4.03 9.41
C MET A 90 11.66 4.29 10.15
N TRP A 91 10.70 4.94 9.50
CA TRP A 91 9.38 5.19 10.07
C TRP A 91 8.58 3.91 10.28
N ALA A 92 8.57 3.02 9.28
CA ALA A 92 7.91 1.72 9.37
C ALA A 92 8.48 0.87 10.52
N GLU A 93 9.80 0.81 10.65
CA GLU A 93 10.47 0.10 11.75
C GLU A 93 10.11 0.68 13.12
N LYS A 94 10.18 2.01 13.25
CA LYS A 94 9.83 2.71 14.50
C LYS A 94 8.41 2.44 14.96
N HIS A 95 7.47 2.35 14.04
CA HIS A 95 6.04 2.19 14.34
C HIS A 95 5.53 0.76 14.15
N HIS A 96 6.43 -0.21 13.90
CA HIS A 96 6.10 -1.63 13.69
C HIS A 96 5.05 -1.85 12.58
N LEU A 97 5.11 -1.04 11.52
CA LEU A 97 4.24 -1.14 10.37
C LEU A 97 4.74 -2.21 9.40
N LEU A 98 3.81 -2.90 8.76
CA LEU A 98 4.14 -3.75 7.62
C LEU A 98 4.73 -2.89 6.48
N GLN A 99 5.60 -3.50 5.67
CA GLN A 99 6.29 -2.79 4.61
C GLN A 99 6.00 -3.41 3.25
N SER A 100 5.80 -2.58 2.26
CA SER A 100 5.75 -3.00 0.86
C SER A 100 6.79 -2.26 0.02
N SER A 101 7.04 -2.80 -1.15
CA SER A 101 7.86 -2.20 -2.18
C SER A 101 7.10 -2.27 -3.50
N GLY A 102 6.97 -1.16 -4.18
CA GLY A 102 6.27 -1.04 -5.45
C GLY A 102 7.02 -0.21 -6.47
N SER A 103 6.57 -0.29 -7.72
CA SER A 103 7.17 0.44 -8.84
C SER A 103 6.50 1.78 -9.12
N ASP A 104 5.27 1.95 -8.66
CA ASP A 104 4.44 3.12 -9.02
C ASP A 104 4.50 3.38 -10.54
N TYR A 105 4.24 2.31 -11.30
CA TYR A 105 4.51 2.24 -12.74
C TYR A 105 3.45 2.97 -13.54
N HIS A 106 3.85 4.04 -14.21
CA HIS A 106 2.97 4.86 -15.05
C HIS A 106 3.43 4.97 -16.51
N ASP A 107 4.69 4.68 -16.78
CA ASP A 107 5.32 4.95 -18.08
C ASP A 107 5.59 3.65 -18.86
N PRO A 108 4.78 3.28 -19.88
CA PRO A 108 5.06 2.13 -20.74
C PRO A 108 6.47 2.21 -21.35
N GLY A 109 7.20 1.10 -21.32
CA GLY A 109 8.57 1.02 -21.86
C GLY A 109 9.69 1.34 -20.87
N ARG A 110 9.36 1.71 -19.62
CA ARG A 110 10.33 1.82 -18.54
C ARG A 110 10.37 0.57 -17.67
N GLU A 111 11.47 0.38 -16.96
CA GLU A 111 11.59 -0.73 -16.01
C GLU A 111 10.68 -0.51 -14.80
N ALA A 112 9.90 -1.50 -14.45
CA ALA A 112 9.24 -1.55 -13.16
C ALA A 112 10.28 -1.89 -12.09
N ARG A 113 10.40 -1.05 -11.07
CA ARG A 113 11.34 -1.20 -9.96
C ARG A 113 10.58 -1.45 -8.67
N GLY A 114 11.18 -2.23 -7.77
CA GLY A 114 10.52 -2.63 -6.54
C GLY A 114 9.70 -3.92 -6.69
N GLY A 115 9.25 -4.43 -5.57
CA GLY A 115 8.48 -5.65 -5.45
C GLY A 115 8.76 -6.38 -4.15
N ILE A 116 8.16 -7.55 -3.99
CA ILE A 116 8.39 -8.46 -2.85
C ILE A 116 8.89 -9.81 -3.33
N LEU A 117 9.74 -10.45 -2.54
CA LEU A 117 10.13 -11.84 -2.75
C LEU A 117 9.16 -12.74 -2.01
N VAL A 118 8.56 -13.66 -2.75
CA VAL A 118 7.62 -14.64 -2.20
C VAL A 118 8.28 -16.02 -2.16
N PRO A 119 8.11 -16.80 -1.07
CA PRO A 119 8.77 -18.10 -0.92
C PRO A 119 8.23 -19.15 -1.91
N GLU A 120 6.96 -19.02 -2.29
CA GLU A 120 6.26 -19.93 -3.16
C GLU A 120 5.34 -19.17 -4.12
N ARG A 121 4.86 -19.88 -5.16
CA ARG A 121 3.91 -19.32 -6.11
C ARG A 121 2.58 -19.00 -5.42
N ILE A 122 2.23 -17.73 -5.35
CA ILE A 122 0.93 -17.24 -4.85
C ILE A 122 -0.14 -17.49 -5.92
N ARG A 123 -1.27 -18.06 -5.54
CA ARG A 123 -2.39 -18.40 -6.44
C ARG A 123 -3.69 -17.71 -6.05
N THR A 124 -3.87 -17.35 -4.78
CA THR A 124 -5.10 -16.73 -4.25
C THR A 124 -4.81 -15.39 -3.56
N GLN A 125 -5.86 -14.59 -3.39
CA GLN A 125 -5.79 -13.33 -2.63
C GLN A 125 -5.43 -13.60 -1.16
N GLU A 126 -5.96 -14.66 -0.57
CA GLU A 126 -5.68 -15.03 0.82
C GLU A 126 -4.19 -15.37 1.01
N GLU A 127 -3.60 -16.11 0.07
CA GLU A 127 -2.17 -16.40 0.08
C GLU A 127 -1.34 -15.11 -0.02
N LEU A 128 -1.74 -14.18 -0.90
CA LEU A 128 -1.08 -12.86 -1.00
C LEU A 128 -1.14 -12.09 0.33
N LEU A 129 -2.30 -11.98 0.92
CA LEU A 129 -2.47 -11.28 2.21
C LEU A 129 -1.66 -11.94 3.32
N LYS A 130 -1.59 -13.27 3.35
CA LYS A 130 -0.76 -14.01 4.30
C LYS A 130 0.72 -13.69 4.14
N VAL A 131 1.21 -13.65 2.90
CA VAL A 131 2.60 -13.28 2.60
C VAL A 131 2.89 -11.84 3.02
N LEU A 132 2.03 -10.89 2.67
CA LEU A 132 2.22 -9.49 3.05
C LEU A 132 2.27 -9.32 4.57
N ARG A 133 1.42 -10.04 5.34
CA ARG A 133 1.46 -10.02 6.81
C ARG A 133 2.72 -10.66 7.40
N SER A 134 3.40 -11.53 6.66
CA SER A 134 4.64 -12.18 7.11
C SER A 134 5.90 -11.34 6.93
N GLN A 135 5.78 -10.09 6.50
CA GLN A 135 6.91 -9.18 6.22
C GLN A 135 7.90 -9.78 5.20
N PRO A 136 7.50 -9.97 3.94
CA PRO A 136 8.37 -10.54 2.91
C PRO A 136 9.59 -9.65 2.66
N LEU A 137 10.66 -10.23 2.12
CA LEU A 137 11.82 -9.46 1.68
C LEU A 137 11.42 -8.51 0.54
N LEU A 138 11.88 -7.27 0.62
CA LEU A 138 11.59 -6.23 -0.35
C LEU A 138 12.66 -6.19 -1.45
N ILE A 139 12.22 -6.09 -2.69
CA ILE A 139 13.09 -5.75 -3.83
C ILE A 139 13.19 -4.23 -3.88
N ARG A 140 14.42 -3.73 -3.92
CA ARG A 140 14.75 -2.29 -3.90
C ARG A 140 15.75 -2.01 -5.01
N LYS A 141 15.26 -1.90 -6.24
CA LYS A 141 16.12 -1.65 -7.43
C LYS A 141 15.50 -0.56 -8.29
#